data_4adef88e87e588c1d5a93eaba79038a1
#
_entry.id   4adef88e87e588c1d5a93eaba79038a1
#
_cell.length_a   1.000
_cell.length_b   1.000
_cell.length_c   1.000
_cell.angle_alpha   90.00
_cell.angle_beta   90.00
_cell.angle_gamma   90.00
#
_symmetry.space_group_name_H-M   'P 1'
#
loop_
_entity.id
_entity.type
_entity.pdbx_description
1 polymer ?
#
loop_
_entity_poly.entity_id
_entity_poly.type
_entity_poly.pdbx_seq_one_letter_code
_entity_poly.pdbx_strand_id
1 'polypeptide(L)'
;MTTDEKSMASIDQDKEAALRVLLHNARGPFQGLPRTAGWGYPEPYTRDLMISALGFLATGNEELADALRRTLVALATNQTPRGLVPSLAHDPADRGSSDATPLFLFGLALYRKSANQPEFLNEAAQNALKWMQYQSPDDMVMVSQLPTSDWRDEQWVFGYGLYVNTLVYAYLVLYGEHDSAGQLRELMNRLEVRGEAKKPHEHEGLVVPAKPYYALYSYKVLNSDRFDLLGNSLAILTGIASPDDRSRNLVAWVEAECQRMRERGELAVDLPPCLFPYILPHDLDWRPRYERFNRPGEYHNGGVWPFVCGFYVAACVAAGRMGLARRKLLALTELVKPWHENEAKWGFNEWIKAQTGQPGGRDWQTWSAAMYLYAAECVQQQRTPFFGEIRAGTPGAAE
;
A
#
# COMPACT_ATOMS: atom_id res chain seq x y z
N MET A 1 -31.84 18.26 5.95
CA MET A 1 -30.77 17.23 5.99
C MET A 1 -29.96 17.45 7.25
N THR A 2 -29.78 16.41 8.02
CA THR A 2 -28.88 16.38 9.17
C THR A 2 -27.40 16.46 8.71
N THR A 3 -26.49 16.74 9.62
CA THR A 3 -25.05 16.76 9.31
C THR A 3 -24.59 15.38 8.78
N ASP A 4 -25.13 14.30 9.35
CA ASP A 4 -24.81 12.92 8.89
C ASP A 4 -25.35 12.64 7.48
N GLU A 5 -26.56 13.11 7.14
CA GLU A 5 -27.12 12.95 5.78
C GLU A 5 -26.28 13.70 4.73
N LYS A 6 -25.81 14.92 5.06
CA LYS A 6 -24.92 15.68 4.17
C LYS A 6 -23.58 14.98 3.97
N SER A 7 -23.03 14.42 5.02
CA SER A 7 -21.76 13.68 4.98
C SER A 7 -21.87 12.40 4.13
N MET A 8 -22.96 11.65 4.28
CA MET A 8 -23.23 10.46 3.46
C MET A 8 -23.41 10.84 1.98
N ALA A 9 -24.19 11.87 1.68
CA ALA A 9 -24.40 12.35 0.30
C ALA A 9 -23.08 12.77 -0.37
N SER A 10 -22.15 13.39 0.38
CA SER A 10 -20.82 13.74 -0.13
C SER A 10 -20.01 12.49 -0.48
N ILE A 11 -19.99 11.47 0.39
CA ILE A 11 -19.28 10.20 0.14
C ILE A 11 -19.84 9.51 -1.11
N ASP A 12 -21.17 9.47 -1.29
CA ASP A 12 -21.79 8.82 -2.45
C ASP A 12 -21.44 9.54 -3.76
N GLN A 13 -21.42 10.88 -3.77
CA GLN A 13 -20.97 11.65 -4.93
C GLN A 13 -19.51 11.37 -5.30
N ASP A 14 -18.65 11.25 -4.31
CA ASP A 14 -17.23 10.97 -4.54
C ASP A 14 -17.00 9.50 -4.94
N LYS A 15 -17.83 8.55 -4.46
CA LYS A 15 -17.84 7.17 -4.97
C LYS A 15 -18.19 7.10 -6.46
N GLU A 16 -19.20 7.86 -6.90
CA GLU A 16 -19.55 7.96 -8.32
C GLU A 16 -18.43 8.61 -9.13
N ALA A 17 -17.78 9.65 -8.60
CA ALA A 17 -16.67 10.30 -9.25
C ALA A 17 -15.46 9.36 -9.37
N ALA A 18 -15.12 8.63 -8.31
CA ALA A 18 -14.06 7.63 -8.31
C ALA A 18 -14.33 6.52 -9.35
N LEU A 19 -15.56 6.00 -9.41
CA LEU A 19 -15.95 5.01 -10.42
C LEU A 19 -15.79 5.56 -11.84
N ARG A 20 -16.19 6.83 -12.11
CA ARG A 20 -15.96 7.47 -13.42
C ARG A 20 -14.47 7.54 -13.77
N VAL A 21 -13.60 7.88 -12.82
CA VAL A 21 -12.14 7.89 -13.01
C VAL A 21 -11.65 6.51 -13.38
N LEU A 22 -12.08 5.48 -12.64
CA LEU A 22 -11.65 4.10 -12.90
C LEU A 22 -12.12 3.59 -14.26
N LEU A 23 -13.35 3.85 -14.65
CA LEU A 23 -13.88 3.46 -15.98
C LEU A 23 -13.17 4.21 -17.11
N HIS A 24 -12.86 5.50 -16.95
CA HIS A 24 -12.03 6.24 -17.91
C HIS A 24 -10.63 5.61 -18.04
N ASN A 25 -10.05 5.18 -16.93
CA ASN A 25 -8.70 4.61 -16.91
C ASN A 25 -8.67 3.12 -17.28
N ALA A 26 -9.80 2.42 -17.32
CA ALA A 26 -9.88 0.97 -17.56
C ALA A 26 -9.31 0.52 -18.90
N ARG A 27 -9.20 1.45 -19.88
CA ARG A 27 -8.62 1.20 -21.21
C ARG A 27 -7.65 2.31 -21.58
N GLY A 28 -6.38 2.00 -21.56
CA GLY A 28 -5.29 2.89 -21.96
C GLY A 28 -4.77 2.59 -23.37
N PRO A 29 -3.79 3.38 -23.85
CA PRO A 29 -3.23 3.27 -25.19
C PRO A 29 -2.31 2.03 -25.36
N PHE A 30 -1.80 1.46 -24.28
CA PHE A 30 -0.90 0.31 -24.33
C PHE A 30 -1.70 -0.99 -24.29
N GLN A 31 -1.92 -1.59 -25.46
CA GLN A 31 -2.62 -2.88 -25.63
C GLN A 31 -4.03 -2.92 -24.99
N GLY A 32 -4.66 -1.77 -24.77
CA GLY A 32 -5.95 -1.67 -24.09
C GLY A 32 -5.89 -1.98 -22.59
N LEU A 33 -4.70 -2.04 -22.00
CA LEU A 33 -4.52 -2.18 -20.55
C LEU A 33 -4.92 -0.88 -19.83
N PRO A 34 -5.29 -0.95 -18.54
CA PRO A 34 -5.60 0.25 -17.77
C PRO A 34 -4.38 1.17 -17.69
N ARG A 35 -4.65 2.47 -17.65
CA ARG A 35 -3.61 3.48 -17.40
C ARG A 35 -3.42 3.74 -15.91
N THR A 36 -2.25 4.16 -15.52
CA THR A 36 -1.92 4.55 -14.14
C THR A 36 -2.65 5.82 -13.72
N ALA A 37 -2.72 6.81 -14.63
CA ALA A 37 -3.49 8.02 -14.39
C ALA A 37 -4.21 8.49 -15.67
N GLY A 38 -5.32 9.19 -15.51
CA GLY A 38 -6.08 9.78 -16.61
C GLY A 38 -5.28 10.85 -17.36
N TRP A 39 -4.37 11.52 -16.65
CA TRP A 39 -3.54 12.61 -17.15
C TRP A 39 -2.08 12.33 -16.82
N GLY A 40 -1.22 12.32 -17.81
CA GLY A 40 0.24 12.28 -17.65
C GLY A 40 0.89 10.91 -17.50
N TYR A 41 0.16 9.87 -17.07
CA TYR A 41 0.69 8.49 -16.92
C TYR A 41 -0.20 7.48 -17.66
N PRO A 42 -0.07 7.39 -19.00
CA PRO A 42 -0.86 6.42 -19.79
C PRO A 42 -0.36 4.98 -19.65
N GLU A 43 0.85 4.76 -19.13
CA GLU A 43 1.49 3.46 -18.99
C GLU A 43 0.78 2.61 -17.91
N PRO A 44 0.65 1.29 -18.12
CA PRO A 44 0.07 0.37 -17.14
C PRO A 44 1.14 -0.10 -16.14
N TYR A 45 1.40 0.69 -15.09
CA TYR A 45 2.31 0.28 -14.02
C TYR A 45 1.70 -0.83 -13.18
N THR A 46 2.46 -1.91 -13.00
CA THR A 46 2.04 -3.10 -12.26
C THR A 46 1.63 -2.77 -10.83
N ARG A 47 2.42 -1.98 -10.15
CA ARG A 47 2.17 -1.56 -8.76
C ARG A 47 0.82 -0.89 -8.62
N ASP A 48 0.58 0.13 -9.41
CA ASP A 48 -0.64 0.94 -9.35
C ASP A 48 -1.88 0.11 -9.64
N LEU A 49 -1.81 -0.75 -10.66
CA LEU A 49 -2.93 -1.58 -11.07
C LEU A 49 -3.21 -2.73 -10.08
N MET A 50 -2.17 -3.33 -9.49
CA MET A 50 -2.36 -4.41 -8.52
C MET A 50 -2.85 -3.89 -7.16
N ILE A 51 -2.42 -2.70 -6.72
CA ILE A 51 -3.01 -2.02 -5.57
C ILE A 51 -4.48 -1.68 -5.87
N SER A 52 -4.77 -1.20 -7.08
CA SER A 52 -6.14 -0.86 -7.51
C SER A 52 -7.08 -2.07 -7.59
N ALA A 53 -6.56 -3.29 -7.65
CA ALA A 53 -7.36 -4.51 -7.66
C ALA A 53 -8.36 -4.57 -6.48
N LEU A 54 -7.99 -4.06 -5.30
CA LEU A 54 -8.88 -3.97 -4.14
C LEU A 54 -10.14 -3.16 -4.44
N GLY A 55 -9.98 -1.96 -5.01
CA GLY A 55 -11.10 -1.11 -5.40
C GLY A 55 -11.88 -1.68 -6.60
N PHE A 56 -11.18 -2.19 -7.62
CA PHE A 56 -11.82 -2.79 -8.79
C PHE A 56 -12.78 -3.91 -8.38
N LEU A 57 -12.33 -4.83 -7.55
CA LEU A 57 -13.13 -5.97 -7.10
C LEU A 57 -14.20 -5.58 -6.08
N ALA A 58 -13.94 -4.60 -5.23
CA ALA A 58 -14.92 -4.12 -4.24
C ALA A 58 -16.14 -3.46 -4.88
N THR A 59 -16.00 -2.87 -6.08
CA THR A 59 -17.13 -2.25 -6.82
C THR A 59 -18.11 -3.27 -7.39
N GLY A 60 -17.70 -4.52 -7.62
CA GLY A 60 -18.48 -5.50 -8.37
C GLY A 60 -18.69 -5.14 -9.86
N ASN A 61 -17.98 -4.15 -10.39
CA ASN A 61 -18.12 -3.71 -11.78
C ASN A 61 -17.39 -4.66 -12.74
N GLU A 62 -18.10 -5.20 -13.72
CA GLU A 62 -17.57 -6.19 -14.67
C GLU A 62 -16.45 -5.64 -15.57
N GLU A 63 -16.52 -4.37 -15.99
CA GLU A 63 -15.48 -3.75 -16.82
C GLU A 63 -14.18 -3.60 -16.05
N LEU A 64 -14.24 -3.26 -14.76
CA LEU A 64 -13.06 -3.17 -13.89
C LEU A 64 -12.48 -4.56 -13.56
N ALA A 65 -13.34 -5.55 -13.36
CA ALA A 65 -12.90 -6.93 -13.18
C ALA A 65 -12.20 -7.47 -14.45
N ASP A 66 -12.73 -7.17 -15.65
CA ASP A 66 -12.08 -7.52 -16.92
C ASP A 66 -10.78 -6.73 -17.14
N ALA A 67 -10.72 -5.47 -16.76
CA ALA A 67 -9.50 -4.67 -16.79
C ALA A 67 -8.38 -5.29 -15.93
N LEU A 68 -8.71 -5.74 -14.72
CA LEU A 68 -7.78 -6.48 -13.86
C LEU A 68 -7.35 -7.80 -14.50
N ARG A 69 -8.29 -8.56 -15.07
CA ARG A 69 -8.00 -9.82 -15.75
C ARG A 69 -7.02 -9.62 -16.92
N ARG A 70 -7.24 -8.60 -17.76
CA ARG A 70 -6.32 -8.28 -18.88
C ARG A 70 -4.93 -7.94 -18.37
N THR A 71 -4.85 -7.15 -17.29
CA THR A 71 -3.57 -6.80 -16.65
C THR A 71 -2.84 -8.04 -16.15
N LEU A 72 -3.52 -8.93 -15.43
CA LEU A 72 -2.93 -10.18 -14.93
C LEU A 72 -2.43 -11.08 -16.06
N VAL A 73 -3.18 -11.18 -17.18
CA VAL A 73 -2.74 -11.94 -18.37
C VAL A 73 -1.49 -11.32 -18.99
N ALA A 74 -1.45 -9.98 -19.13
CA ALA A 74 -0.27 -9.30 -19.67
C ALA A 74 0.97 -9.51 -18.79
N LEU A 75 0.82 -9.40 -17.46
CA LEU A 75 1.90 -9.65 -16.52
C LEU A 75 2.42 -11.09 -16.59
N ALA A 76 1.53 -12.07 -16.66
CA ALA A 76 1.90 -13.47 -16.81
C ALA A 76 2.61 -13.75 -18.15
N THR A 77 2.15 -13.10 -19.24
CA THR A 77 2.76 -13.23 -20.58
C THR A 77 4.17 -12.62 -20.62
N ASN A 78 4.37 -11.49 -19.92
CA ASN A 78 5.64 -10.76 -19.90
C ASN A 78 6.54 -11.15 -18.72
N GLN A 79 6.14 -12.15 -17.94
CA GLN A 79 6.94 -12.71 -16.85
C GLN A 79 8.23 -13.33 -17.41
N THR A 80 9.35 -13.11 -16.73
CA THR A 80 10.61 -13.78 -17.12
C THR A 80 10.52 -15.29 -16.91
N PRO A 81 11.35 -16.10 -17.61
CA PRO A 81 11.38 -17.55 -17.41
C PRO A 81 11.67 -17.99 -15.96
N ARG A 82 12.21 -17.10 -15.13
CA ARG A 82 12.49 -17.35 -13.71
C ARG A 82 11.43 -16.81 -12.76
N GLY A 83 10.36 -16.20 -13.29
CA GLY A 83 9.21 -15.78 -12.49
C GLY A 83 9.17 -14.32 -12.09
N LEU A 84 10.17 -13.48 -12.44
CA LEU A 84 10.12 -12.06 -12.20
C LEU A 84 9.01 -11.40 -13.04
N VAL A 85 8.17 -10.60 -12.40
CA VAL A 85 7.09 -9.83 -13.03
C VAL A 85 7.58 -8.40 -13.33
N PRO A 86 7.32 -7.85 -14.54
CA PRO A 86 7.75 -6.51 -14.89
C PRO A 86 7.02 -5.41 -14.11
N SER A 87 7.63 -4.22 -13.98
CA SER A 87 6.98 -3.03 -13.41
C SER A 87 6.01 -2.37 -14.41
N LEU A 88 6.28 -2.51 -15.72
CA LEU A 88 5.40 -2.07 -16.80
C LEU A 88 4.70 -3.29 -17.42
N ALA A 89 3.39 -3.42 -17.20
CA ALA A 89 2.65 -4.63 -17.57
C ALA A 89 2.73 -4.98 -19.08
N HIS A 90 2.96 -3.99 -19.95
CA HIS A 90 3.04 -4.15 -21.39
C HIS A 90 4.46 -4.38 -21.93
N ASP A 91 5.50 -4.23 -21.09
CA ASP A 91 6.90 -4.27 -21.53
C ASP A 91 7.65 -5.51 -21.00
N PRO A 92 7.92 -6.51 -21.85
CA PRO A 92 8.68 -7.70 -21.43
C PRO A 92 10.18 -7.41 -21.15
N ALA A 93 10.69 -6.25 -21.53
CA ALA A 93 12.08 -5.87 -21.29
C ALA A 93 12.28 -5.17 -19.94
N ASP A 94 11.20 -4.75 -19.29
CA ASP A 94 11.26 -4.13 -17.96
C ASP A 94 11.74 -5.13 -16.90
N ARG A 95 12.55 -4.63 -15.95
CA ARG A 95 13.22 -5.50 -14.96
C ARG A 95 12.42 -5.77 -13.70
N GLY A 96 11.28 -5.13 -13.54
CA GLY A 96 10.48 -5.22 -12.33
C GLY A 96 11.09 -4.50 -11.11
N SER A 97 10.23 -4.13 -10.20
CA SER A 97 10.57 -3.62 -8.86
C SER A 97 10.41 -4.72 -7.81
N SER A 98 10.93 -4.49 -6.61
CA SER A 98 10.87 -5.48 -5.52
C SER A 98 9.44 -5.79 -5.08
N ASP A 99 8.50 -4.88 -5.31
CA ASP A 99 7.08 -5.05 -4.99
C ASP A 99 6.23 -5.58 -6.16
N ALA A 100 6.73 -5.59 -7.41
CA ALA A 100 5.95 -6.00 -8.58
C ALA A 100 5.48 -7.47 -8.49
N THR A 101 6.38 -8.39 -8.20
CA THR A 101 6.05 -9.83 -8.09
C THR A 101 5.16 -10.16 -6.89
N PRO A 102 5.42 -9.67 -5.65
CA PRO A 102 4.48 -9.87 -4.54
C PRO A 102 3.10 -9.26 -4.80
N LEU A 103 3.03 -8.09 -5.43
CA LEU A 103 1.75 -7.48 -5.80
C LEU A 103 0.99 -8.27 -6.87
N PHE A 104 1.70 -8.83 -7.87
CA PHE A 104 1.09 -9.75 -8.84
C PHE A 104 0.47 -10.96 -8.16
N LEU A 105 1.20 -11.63 -7.25
CA LEU A 105 0.69 -12.76 -6.48
C LEU A 105 -0.54 -12.37 -5.65
N PHE A 106 -0.47 -11.24 -4.97
CA PHE A 106 -1.60 -10.71 -4.19
C PHE A 106 -2.82 -10.44 -5.09
N GLY A 107 -2.67 -9.63 -6.15
CA GLY A 107 -3.76 -9.29 -7.06
C GLY A 107 -4.37 -10.51 -7.76
N LEU A 108 -3.53 -11.49 -8.16
CA LEU A 108 -3.99 -12.73 -8.77
C LEU A 108 -4.81 -13.58 -7.79
N ALA A 109 -4.40 -13.68 -6.53
CA ALA A 109 -5.16 -14.41 -5.52
C ALA A 109 -6.54 -13.77 -5.27
N LEU A 110 -6.60 -12.43 -5.19
CA LEU A 110 -7.87 -11.70 -5.07
C LEU A 110 -8.79 -11.95 -6.27
N TYR A 111 -8.25 -11.88 -7.49
CA TYR A 111 -9.00 -12.14 -8.71
C TYR A 111 -9.55 -13.56 -8.75
N ARG A 112 -8.69 -14.58 -8.52
CA ARG A 112 -9.08 -16.00 -8.48
C ARG A 112 -10.27 -16.23 -7.59
N LYS A 113 -10.27 -15.63 -6.42
CA LYS A 113 -11.34 -15.75 -5.46
C LYS A 113 -12.61 -15.03 -5.91
N SER A 114 -12.50 -13.77 -6.32
CA SER A 114 -13.64 -12.98 -6.77
C SER A 114 -14.33 -13.57 -8.00
N ALA A 115 -13.54 -14.10 -8.95
CA ALA A 115 -14.04 -14.72 -10.19
C ALA A 115 -14.37 -16.21 -10.05
N ASN A 116 -14.13 -16.83 -8.88
CA ASN A 116 -14.25 -18.28 -8.64
C ASN A 116 -13.43 -19.11 -9.67
N GLN A 117 -12.19 -18.70 -9.94
CA GLN A 117 -11.28 -19.32 -10.90
C GLN A 117 -9.93 -19.68 -10.24
N PRO A 118 -9.87 -20.70 -9.37
CA PRO A 118 -8.69 -21.00 -8.55
C PRO A 118 -7.44 -21.31 -9.37
N GLU A 119 -7.58 -21.88 -10.58
CA GLU A 119 -6.46 -22.29 -11.45
C GLU A 119 -6.06 -21.22 -12.49
N PHE A 120 -6.72 -20.05 -12.49
CA PHE A 120 -6.39 -19.00 -13.47
C PHE A 120 -4.93 -18.57 -13.33
N LEU A 121 -4.14 -18.64 -14.41
CA LEU A 121 -2.70 -18.33 -14.47
C LEU A 121 -1.85 -19.12 -13.44
N ASN A 122 -2.14 -20.40 -13.24
CA ASN A 122 -1.47 -21.23 -12.21
C ASN A 122 0.03 -21.36 -12.45
N GLU A 123 0.47 -21.58 -13.69
CA GLU A 123 1.89 -21.66 -14.02
C GLU A 123 2.64 -20.36 -13.68
N ALA A 124 2.07 -19.21 -14.04
CA ALA A 124 2.65 -17.90 -13.72
C ALA A 124 2.74 -17.67 -12.21
N ALA A 125 1.73 -18.10 -11.46
CA ALA A 125 1.76 -18.04 -9.99
C ALA A 125 2.91 -18.88 -9.42
N GLN A 126 3.07 -20.13 -9.86
CA GLN A 126 4.13 -21.02 -9.39
C GLN A 126 5.53 -20.46 -9.71
N ASN A 127 5.71 -19.90 -10.91
CA ASN A 127 6.95 -19.24 -11.29
C ASN A 127 7.24 -18.01 -10.42
N ALA A 128 6.22 -17.19 -10.12
CA ALA A 128 6.35 -16.03 -9.24
C ALA A 128 6.70 -16.42 -7.79
N LEU A 129 6.04 -17.45 -7.24
CA LEU A 129 6.37 -17.97 -5.92
C LEU A 129 7.82 -18.46 -5.85
N LYS A 130 8.28 -19.19 -6.87
CA LYS A 130 9.67 -19.63 -6.97
C LYS A 130 10.65 -18.46 -7.08
N TRP A 131 10.30 -17.41 -7.84
CA TRP A 131 11.11 -16.19 -7.89
C TRP A 131 11.27 -15.55 -6.53
N MET A 132 10.19 -15.46 -5.74
CA MET A 132 10.22 -14.83 -4.43
C MET A 132 11.13 -15.57 -3.43
N GLN A 133 11.29 -16.89 -3.55
CA GLN A 133 12.24 -17.66 -2.72
C GLN A 133 13.69 -17.20 -2.92
N TYR A 134 14.06 -16.77 -4.13
CA TYR A 134 15.40 -16.24 -4.42
C TYR A 134 15.64 -14.82 -3.87
N GLN A 135 14.59 -14.12 -3.40
CA GLN A 135 14.72 -12.76 -2.87
C GLN A 135 14.99 -12.75 -1.36
N SER A 136 14.96 -13.92 -0.72
CA SER A 136 15.27 -14.06 0.70
C SER A 136 16.74 -14.44 0.89
N PRO A 137 17.57 -13.56 1.48
CA PRO A 137 18.93 -13.91 1.85
C PRO A 137 18.94 -15.02 2.91
N ASP A 138 19.98 -15.84 2.90
CA ASP A 138 20.23 -16.86 3.92
C ASP A 138 19.09 -17.89 4.07
N ASP A 139 18.35 -18.17 3.01
CA ASP A 139 17.22 -19.11 2.98
C ASP A 139 16.13 -18.82 4.04
N MET A 140 16.06 -17.58 4.51
CA MET A 140 15.03 -17.11 5.43
C MET A 140 13.80 -16.62 4.69
N VAL A 141 12.71 -16.35 5.41
CA VAL A 141 11.43 -15.95 4.80
C VAL A 141 11.36 -14.44 4.52
N MET A 142 12.13 -13.62 5.26
CA MET A 142 12.17 -12.18 5.04
C MET A 142 12.83 -11.85 3.70
N VAL A 143 12.16 -11.04 2.91
CA VAL A 143 12.61 -10.61 1.58
C VAL A 143 13.38 -9.31 1.68
N SER A 144 14.55 -9.28 1.06
CA SER A 144 15.37 -8.07 0.91
C SER A 144 15.04 -7.35 -0.41
N GLN A 145 14.96 -6.02 -0.35
CA GLN A 145 14.72 -5.17 -1.52
C GLN A 145 15.94 -4.32 -1.89
N LEU A 146 16.05 -3.99 -3.16
CA LEU A 146 17.05 -3.05 -3.66
C LEU A 146 16.63 -1.60 -3.32
N PRO A 147 17.59 -0.65 -3.25
CA PRO A 147 17.27 0.76 -3.07
C PRO A 147 16.31 1.27 -4.14
N THR A 148 15.36 2.14 -3.75
CA THR A 148 14.37 2.77 -4.64
C THR A 148 13.54 1.78 -5.48
N SER A 149 13.32 0.58 -4.97
CA SER A 149 12.70 -0.52 -5.71
C SER A 149 11.33 -0.96 -5.15
N ASP A 150 10.65 -0.06 -4.45
CA ASP A 150 9.27 -0.24 -4.04
C ASP A 150 8.42 0.96 -4.51
N TRP A 151 7.23 1.18 -3.96
CA TRP A 151 6.38 2.30 -4.34
C TRP A 151 7.03 3.68 -4.12
N ARG A 152 8.09 3.73 -3.31
CA ARG A 152 8.92 4.92 -3.07
C ARG A 152 10.16 4.91 -3.95
N ASP A 153 9.96 4.93 -5.27
CA ASP A 153 11.02 4.85 -6.27
C ASP A 153 11.98 6.05 -6.28
N GLU A 154 11.63 7.15 -5.61
CA GLU A 154 12.48 8.32 -5.41
C GLU A 154 13.02 8.44 -3.96
N GLN A 155 12.74 7.46 -3.10
CA GLN A 155 13.22 7.43 -1.72
C GLN A 155 14.15 6.23 -1.48
N TRP A 156 15.21 6.42 -0.71
CA TRP A 156 16.21 5.39 -0.42
C TRP A 156 15.71 4.42 0.66
N VAL A 157 14.94 3.43 0.27
CA VAL A 157 14.47 2.32 1.11
C VAL A 157 15.08 1.03 0.57
N PHE A 158 15.72 0.22 1.41
CA PHE A 158 16.42 -1.00 0.99
C PHE A 158 16.54 -2.02 2.12
N GLY A 159 17.00 -3.23 1.80
CA GLY A 159 17.09 -4.31 2.76
C GLY A 159 15.70 -4.86 3.12
N TYR A 160 15.43 -5.15 4.37
CA TYR A 160 14.16 -5.70 4.84
C TYR A 160 13.13 -4.56 5.03
N GLY A 161 12.48 -4.16 3.93
CA GLY A 161 11.44 -3.14 3.95
C GLY A 161 10.13 -3.67 4.54
N LEU A 162 9.49 -2.87 5.39
CA LEU A 162 8.22 -3.24 6.02
C LEU A 162 7.14 -3.50 4.98
N TYR A 163 6.95 -2.58 4.04
CA TYR A 163 5.92 -2.67 3.00
C TYR A 163 6.02 -3.96 2.18
N VAL A 164 7.21 -4.26 1.64
CA VAL A 164 7.41 -5.46 0.81
C VAL A 164 7.16 -6.73 1.64
N ASN A 165 7.64 -6.79 2.88
CA ASN A 165 7.45 -7.97 3.73
C ASN A 165 6.00 -8.15 4.21
N THR A 166 5.20 -7.09 4.31
CA THR A 166 3.75 -7.24 4.55
C THR A 166 3.03 -7.81 3.33
N LEU A 167 3.46 -7.48 2.11
CA LEU A 167 2.92 -8.11 0.89
C LEU A 167 3.34 -9.58 0.77
N VAL A 168 4.58 -9.90 1.14
CA VAL A 168 5.08 -11.29 1.21
C VAL A 168 4.21 -12.11 2.15
N TYR A 169 3.97 -11.60 3.36
CA TYR A 169 3.09 -12.25 4.31
C TYR A 169 1.67 -12.47 3.75
N ALA A 170 1.10 -11.45 3.11
CA ALA A 170 -0.23 -11.53 2.55
C ALA A 170 -0.36 -12.63 1.48
N TYR A 171 0.57 -12.69 0.52
CA TYR A 171 0.48 -13.75 -0.49
C TYR A 171 0.79 -15.14 0.08
N LEU A 172 1.73 -15.29 1.02
CA LEU A 172 1.99 -16.57 1.66
C LEU A 172 0.72 -17.15 2.29
N VAL A 173 -0.06 -16.34 3.02
CA VAL A 173 -1.34 -16.78 3.58
C VAL A 173 -2.33 -17.14 2.47
N LEU A 174 -2.46 -16.31 1.42
CA LEU A 174 -3.42 -16.53 0.32
C LEU A 174 -3.10 -17.76 -0.54
N TYR A 175 -1.84 -18.19 -0.60
CA TYR A 175 -1.42 -19.39 -1.33
C TYR A 175 -1.27 -20.62 -0.42
N GLY A 176 -1.62 -20.52 0.86
CA GLY A 176 -1.60 -21.64 1.81
C GLY A 176 -0.21 -21.99 2.37
N GLU A 177 0.78 -21.12 2.19
CA GLU A 177 2.15 -21.27 2.71
C GLU A 177 2.21 -20.84 4.20
N HIS A 178 1.38 -21.50 5.03
CA HIS A 178 1.12 -21.06 6.40
C HIS A 178 2.34 -21.15 7.33
N ASP A 179 3.22 -22.13 7.13
CA ASP A 179 4.45 -22.27 7.93
C ASP A 179 5.40 -21.09 7.67
N SER A 180 5.61 -20.74 6.41
CA SER A 180 6.43 -19.61 6.01
C SER A 180 5.80 -18.27 6.48
N ALA A 181 4.48 -18.13 6.37
CA ALA A 181 3.77 -16.97 6.88
C ALA A 181 3.91 -16.83 8.40
N GLY A 182 3.78 -17.94 9.15
CA GLY A 182 3.97 -17.98 10.59
C GLY A 182 5.38 -17.55 11.00
N GLN A 183 6.41 -18.09 10.33
CA GLN A 183 7.81 -17.74 10.56
C GLN A 183 8.08 -16.25 10.26
N LEU A 184 7.57 -15.73 9.12
CA LEU A 184 7.74 -14.32 8.77
C LEU A 184 7.10 -13.40 9.82
N ARG A 185 5.88 -13.71 10.24
CA ARG A 185 5.18 -12.94 11.29
C ARG A 185 5.95 -12.95 12.61
N GLU A 186 6.49 -14.10 13.01
CA GLU A 186 7.31 -14.22 14.20
C GLU A 186 8.56 -13.33 14.11
N LEU A 187 9.31 -13.40 13.01
CA LEU A 187 10.51 -12.58 12.79
C LEU A 187 10.18 -11.09 12.85
N MET A 188 9.10 -10.65 12.19
CA MET A 188 8.68 -9.24 12.18
C MET A 188 8.26 -8.74 13.56
N ASN A 189 7.79 -9.61 14.46
CA ASN A 189 7.30 -9.22 15.79
C ASN A 189 8.31 -9.44 16.91
N ARG A 190 9.29 -10.31 16.74
CA ARG A 190 10.24 -10.69 17.80
C ARG A 190 11.51 -9.88 17.79
N LEU A 191 12.01 -9.52 16.61
CA LEU A 191 13.31 -8.89 16.47
C LEU A 191 13.19 -7.37 16.41
N GLU A 192 14.01 -6.67 17.18
CA GLU A 192 14.07 -5.22 17.18
C GLU A 192 14.93 -4.67 16.04
N VAL A 193 14.56 -3.52 15.49
CA VAL A 193 15.24 -2.87 14.37
C VAL A 193 16.68 -2.43 14.70
N ARG A 194 16.97 -2.19 15.98
CA ARG A 194 18.29 -1.75 16.48
C ARG A 194 18.97 -2.83 17.33
N GLY A 195 18.51 -4.07 17.23
CA GLY A 195 19.11 -5.15 17.98
C GLY A 195 20.59 -5.31 17.60
N GLU A 196 21.51 -5.29 18.57
CA GLU A 196 22.85 -5.77 18.33
C GLU A 196 22.73 -7.26 17.97
N ALA A 197 23.15 -7.61 16.77
CA ALA A 197 23.21 -9.00 16.36
C ALA A 197 24.19 -9.74 17.28
N LYS A 198 23.65 -10.47 18.24
CA LYS A 198 24.46 -11.31 19.15
C LYS A 198 25.10 -12.48 18.42
N LYS A 199 24.61 -12.75 17.19
CA LYS A 199 25.11 -13.78 16.28
C LYS A 199 25.22 -13.25 14.87
N PRO A 200 26.27 -13.62 14.12
CA PRO A 200 26.54 -13.12 12.77
C PRO A 200 25.44 -13.42 11.73
N HIS A 201 24.49 -14.30 12.05
CA HIS A 201 23.45 -14.79 11.14
C HIS A 201 22.02 -14.46 11.61
N GLU A 202 21.85 -13.64 12.65
CA GLU A 202 20.52 -13.19 13.07
C GLU A 202 20.07 -12.06 12.15
N HIS A 203 18.86 -12.20 11.61
CA HIS A 203 18.22 -11.13 10.86
C HIS A 203 17.82 -10.01 11.80
N GLU A 204 17.98 -8.79 11.34
CA GLU A 204 17.48 -7.60 12.01
C GLU A 204 15.96 -7.54 11.86
N GLY A 205 15.26 -7.29 12.96
CA GLY A 205 13.82 -7.20 12.97
C GLY A 205 13.32 -5.81 12.63
N LEU A 206 12.01 -5.66 12.65
CA LEU A 206 11.31 -4.41 12.31
C LEU A 206 10.60 -3.77 13.52
N VAL A 207 10.68 -4.34 14.71
CA VAL A 207 10.07 -3.78 15.92
C VAL A 207 10.87 -2.56 16.38
N VAL A 208 10.19 -1.41 16.52
CA VAL A 208 10.81 -0.21 17.08
C VAL A 208 10.64 -0.23 18.60
N PRO A 209 11.75 -0.22 19.40
CA PRO A 209 11.66 -0.25 20.84
C PRO A 209 10.78 0.87 21.41
N ALA A 210 9.92 0.51 22.38
CA ALA A 210 8.98 1.43 23.05
C ALA A 210 7.99 2.17 22.13
N LYS A 211 7.82 1.70 20.89
CA LYS A 211 6.82 2.22 19.94
C LYS A 211 5.84 1.12 19.53
N PRO A 212 4.58 1.45 19.24
CA PRO A 212 3.59 0.47 18.82
C PRO A 212 3.73 0.06 17.33
N TYR A 213 4.63 0.67 16.58
CA TYR A 213 4.76 0.52 15.14
C TYR A 213 6.04 -0.19 14.71
N TYR A 214 6.10 -0.57 13.44
CA TYR A 214 7.26 -1.17 12.79
C TYR A 214 8.05 -0.11 12.03
N ALA A 215 9.37 -0.29 12.02
CA ALA A 215 10.32 0.54 11.28
C ALA A 215 10.08 0.49 9.78
N LEU A 216 10.49 1.54 9.07
CA LEU A 216 10.44 1.60 7.61
C LEU A 216 11.25 0.48 6.96
N TYR A 217 12.49 0.26 7.42
CA TYR A 217 13.38 -0.84 6.99
C TYR A 217 14.48 -1.12 8.01
N SER A 218 15.08 -2.30 7.89
CA SER A 218 16.35 -2.64 8.52
C SER A 218 17.29 -3.36 7.55
N TYR A 219 18.58 -3.12 7.68
CA TYR A 219 19.59 -3.83 6.91
C TYR A 219 20.93 -3.78 7.63
N LYS A 220 21.31 -4.88 8.30
CA LYS A 220 22.56 -4.96 9.09
C LYS A 220 22.65 -3.81 10.10
N VAL A 221 23.64 -2.93 9.94
CA VAL A 221 23.85 -1.75 10.80
C VAL A 221 23.06 -0.52 10.36
N LEU A 222 22.41 -0.57 9.20
CA LEU A 222 21.62 0.54 8.65
C LEU A 222 20.14 0.25 8.84
N ASN A 223 19.41 1.19 9.42
CA ASN A 223 17.98 1.09 9.60
C ASN A 223 17.33 2.47 9.58
N SER A 224 16.02 2.50 9.40
CA SER A 224 15.22 3.70 9.59
C SER A 224 13.99 3.34 10.43
N ASP A 225 13.94 3.88 11.64
CA ASP A 225 12.83 3.73 12.57
C ASP A 225 11.69 4.74 12.33
N ARG A 226 11.71 5.44 11.18
CA ARG A 226 10.61 6.32 10.77
C ARG A 226 9.33 5.52 10.54
N PHE A 227 8.23 6.16 10.84
CA PHE A 227 6.93 5.57 10.62
C PHE A 227 6.55 5.58 9.13
N ASP A 228 6.30 4.41 8.57
CA ASP A 228 5.75 4.18 7.24
C ASP A 228 4.25 3.92 7.34
N LEU A 229 3.43 4.83 6.82
CA LEU A 229 1.97 4.71 6.93
C LEU A 229 1.44 3.51 6.15
N LEU A 230 1.94 3.24 4.93
CA LEU A 230 1.46 2.13 4.12
C LEU A 230 1.83 0.79 4.71
N GLY A 231 3.10 0.58 5.04
CA GLY A 231 3.56 -0.68 5.61
C GLY A 231 2.89 -1.00 6.96
N ASN A 232 2.75 0.00 7.83
CA ASN A 232 2.07 -0.17 9.12
C ASN A 232 0.54 -0.37 8.96
N SER A 233 -0.11 0.26 7.99
CA SER A 233 -1.52 0.00 7.67
C SER A 233 -1.71 -1.43 7.17
N LEU A 234 -0.83 -1.91 6.30
CA LEU A 234 -0.84 -3.29 5.83
C LEU A 234 -0.54 -4.30 6.96
N ALA A 235 0.37 -3.98 7.88
CA ALA A 235 0.62 -4.82 9.05
C ALA A 235 -0.63 -5.00 9.94
N ILE A 236 -1.47 -3.97 10.07
CA ILE A 236 -2.78 -4.06 10.73
C ILE A 236 -3.74 -4.91 9.88
N LEU A 237 -3.86 -4.61 8.59
CA LEU A 237 -4.82 -5.24 7.69
C LEU A 237 -4.56 -6.74 7.51
N THR A 238 -3.30 -7.15 7.49
CA THR A 238 -2.91 -8.56 7.35
C THR A 238 -2.90 -9.34 8.66
N GLY A 239 -2.96 -8.66 9.82
CA GLY A 239 -2.90 -9.30 11.14
C GLY A 239 -1.48 -9.52 11.68
N ILE A 240 -0.45 -9.02 11.01
CA ILE A 240 0.92 -9.01 11.56
C ILE A 240 0.95 -8.22 12.87
N ALA A 241 0.27 -7.06 12.91
CA ALA A 241 0.20 -6.18 14.09
C ALA A 241 -0.89 -6.59 15.10
N SER A 242 -1.25 -7.88 15.18
CA SER A 242 -2.30 -8.34 16.10
C SER A 242 -1.87 -8.66 17.54
N PRO A 243 -0.59 -8.93 17.88
CA PRO A 243 -0.22 -9.18 19.27
C PRO A 243 -0.48 -7.95 20.17
N ASP A 244 -0.95 -8.21 21.39
CA ASP A 244 -1.00 -7.24 22.51
C ASP A 244 -1.69 -5.90 22.18
N ASP A 245 -2.84 -5.92 21.52
CA ASP A 245 -3.55 -4.71 21.10
C ASP A 245 -2.72 -3.75 20.22
N ARG A 246 -1.63 -4.23 19.64
CA ARG A 246 -0.70 -3.41 18.85
C ARG A 246 -1.43 -2.57 17.79
N SER A 247 -2.38 -3.15 17.06
CA SER A 247 -3.15 -2.43 16.04
C SER A 247 -3.89 -1.21 16.59
N ARG A 248 -4.53 -1.32 17.76
CA ARG A 248 -5.24 -0.20 18.40
C ARG A 248 -4.27 0.87 18.91
N ASN A 249 -3.17 0.43 19.52
CA ASN A 249 -2.13 1.32 20.04
C ASN A 249 -1.42 2.07 18.91
N LEU A 250 -1.17 1.39 17.78
CA LEU A 250 -0.58 1.99 16.59
C LEU A 250 -1.47 3.10 16.03
N VAL A 251 -2.77 2.83 15.83
CA VAL A 251 -3.72 3.84 15.34
C VAL A 251 -3.82 5.02 16.32
N ALA A 252 -3.87 4.76 17.63
CA ALA A 252 -3.91 5.84 18.63
C ALA A 252 -2.64 6.70 18.61
N TRP A 253 -1.48 6.07 18.43
CA TRP A 253 -0.20 6.77 18.32
C TRP A 253 -0.14 7.65 17.07
N VAL A 254 -0.58 7.13 15.90
CA VAL A 254 -0.65 7.91 14.64
C VAL A 254 -1.50 9.16 14.81
N GLU A 255 -2.69 9.05 15.40
CA GLU A 255 -3.57 10.20 15.60
C GLU A 255 -2.96 11.26 16.55
N ALA A 256 -2.32 10.80 17.63
CA ALA A 256 -1.64 11.71 18.56
C ALA A 256 -0.46 12.42 17.89
N GLU A 257 0.33 11.72 17.06
CA GLU A 257 1.44 12.35 16.34
C GLU A 257 0.95 13.32 15.26
N CYS A 258 -0.05 12.94 14.46
CA CYS A 258 -0.65 13.85 13.48
C CYS A 258 -1.25 15.10 14.14
N GLN A 259 -1.82 14.99 15.34
CA GLN A 259 -2.29 16.15 16.09
C GLN A 259 -1.12 17.08 16.44
N ARG A 260 -0.01 16.55 16.98
CA ARG A 260 1.20 17.33 17.26
C ARG A 260 1.78 17.98 16.01
N MET A 261 1.79 17.27 14.86
CA MET A 261 2.25 17.83 13.59
C MET A 261 1.38 18.99 13.12
N ARG A 262 0.05 18.91 13.28
CA ARG A 262 -0.86 20.04 12.99
C ARG A 262 -0.59 21.25 13.89
N GLU A 263 -0.40 21.02 15.18
CA GLU A 263 -0.06 22.07 16.14
C GLU A 263 1.26 22.78 15.82
N ARG A 264 2.24 22.06 15.21
CA ARG A 264 3.50 22.64 14.75
C ARG A 264 3.43 23.24 13.32
N GLY A 265 2.29 23.14 12.63
CA GLY A 265 2.14 23.61 11.24
C GLY A 265 2.83 22.70 10.20
N GLU A 266 3.19 21.49 10.56
CA GLU A 266 3.83 20.50 9.68
C GLU A 266 2.83 19.71 8.87
N LEU A 267 1.54 19.75 9.23
CA LEU A 267 0.45 19.02 8.60
C LEU A 267 -0.82 19.88 8.56
N ALA A 268 -1.34 20.18 7.38
CA ALA A 268 -2.53 21.01 7.21
C ALA A 268 -3.86 20.22 7.19
N VAL A 269 -3.80 18.92 6.85
CA VAL A 269 -4.98 18.08 6.63
C VAL A 269 -5.22 17.09 7.77
N ASP A 270 -6.46 16.60 7.94
CA ASP A 270 -6.79 15.57 8.96
C ASP A 270 -6.56 14.16 8.46
N LEU A 271 -5.43 13.95 7.75
CA LEU A 271 -4.96 12.65 7.26
C LEU A 271 -3.45 12.54 7.50
N PRO A 272 -2.94 11.34 7.83
CA PRO A 272 -1.51 11.16 8.09
C PRO A 272 -0.68 11.33 6.80
N PRO A 273 0.54 11.90 6.89
CA PRO A 273 1.51 11.83 5.82
C PRO A 273 2.06 10.41 5.65
N CYS A 274 2.57 10.09 4.46
CA CYS A 274 3.06 8.74 4.16
C CYS A 274 4.28 8.31 4.97
N LEU A 275 5.07 9.28 5.44
CA LEU A 275 6.28 9.08 6.24
C LEU A 275 6.40 10.19 7.30
N PHE A 276 6.75 9.85 8.53
CA PHE A 276 7.13 10.80 9.58
C PHE A 276 7.99 10.16 10.69
N PRO A 277 8.84 10.95 11.39
CA PRO A 277 9.19 12.33 11.07
C PRO A 277 9.79 12.44 9.66
N TYR A 278 9.70 13.62 9.03
CA TYR A 278 10.28 13.87 7.72
C TYR A 278 11.82 13.71 7.72
N ILE A 279 12.38 13.31 6.59
CA ILE A 279 13.83 13.27 6.41
C ILE A 279 14.29 14.70 6.14
N LEU A 280 15.17 15.24 7.01
CA LEU A 280 15.67 16.59 6.92
C LEU A 280 17.08 16.63 6.29
N PRO A 281 17.54 17.77 5.73
CA PRO A 281 18.85 17.87 5.08
C PRO A 281 20.06 17.49 5.92
N HIS A 282 19.95 17.51 7.25
CA HIS A 282 21.01 17.12 8.19
C HIS A 282 20.92 15.65 8.65
N ASP A 283 19.89 14.91 8.25
CA ASP A 283 19.73 13.51 8.59
C ASP A 283 20.67 12.61 7.75
N LEU A 284 21.10 11.50 8.32
CA LEU A 284 22.00 10.56 7.65
C LEU A 284 21.40 9.92 6.38
N ASP A 285 20.09 9.77 6.34
CA ASP A 285 19.33 9.21 5.22
C ASP A 285 18.91 10.26 4.19
N TRP A 286 19.26 11.55 4.39
CA TRP A 286 19.11 12.57 3.37
C TRP A 286 19.93 12.26 2.12
N ARG A 287 19.36 12.54 0.95
CA ARG A 287 20.03 12.43 -0.35
C ARG A 287 19.90 13.76 -1.11
N PRO A 288 20.97 14.25 -1.79
CA PRO A 288 20.91 15.52 -2.53
C PRO A 288 19.78 15.61 -3.55
N ARG A 289 19.36 14.47 -4.14
CA ARG A 289 18.23 14.41 -5.07
C ARG A 289 16.88 14.77 -4.44
N TYR A 290 16.76 14.67 -3.11
CA TYR A 290 15.52 15.00 -2.38
C TYR A 290 15.16 16.49 -2.48
N GLU A 291 16.12 17.36 -2.75
CA GLU A 291 15.86 18.77 -3.06
C GLU A 291 14.91 18.97 -4.25
N ARG A 292 14.85 18.03 -5.17
CA ARG A 292 14.01 18.10 -6.37
C ARG A 292 12.65 17.43 -6.21
N PHE A 293 12.59 16.32 -5.47
CA PHE A 293 11.41 15.44 -5.47
C PHE A 293 10.85 15.15 -4.08
N ASN A 294 11.67 15.13 -3.03
CA ASN A 294 11.33 14.66 -1.70
C ASN A 294 11.66 15.68 -0.62
N ARG A 295 11.28 16.94 -0.78
CA ARG A 295 11.40 17.92 0.30
C ARG A 295 10.53 17.48 1.49
N PRO A 296 10.92 17.87 2.72
CA PRO A 296 10.11 17.53 3.90
C PRO A 296 8.63 17.89 3.72
N GLY A 297 7.73 16.90 3.89
CA GLY A 297 6.29 17.05 3.68
C GLY A 297 5.82 16.95 2.22
N GLU A 298 6.70 16.61 1.28
CA GLU A 298 6.38 16.44 -0.14
C GLU A 298 6.68 15.01 -0.60
N TYR A 299 5.94 14.53 -1.59
CA TYR A 299 6.11 13.25 -2.29
C TYR A 299 6.33 12.10 -1.30
N HIS A 300 7.37 11.25 -1.47
CA HIS A 300 7.64 10.12 -0.56
C HIS A 300 8.17 10.53 0.82
N ASN A 301 8.69 11.75 0.96
CA ASN A 301 9.19 12.29 2.23
C ASN A 301 8.07 13.03 3.02
N GLY A 302 6.94 12.37 3.18
CA GLY A 302 5.84 12.84 4.02
C GLY A 302 4.72 13.57 3.28
N GLY A 303 4.63 13.49 1.96
CA GLY A 303 3.41 13.86 1.25
C GLY A 303 2.21 13.04 1.74
N VAL A 304 1.01 13.59 1.61
CA VAL A 304 -0.23 12.87 1.93
C VAL A 304 -0.73 12.23 0.63
N TRP A 305 -0.71 10.91 0.56
CA TRP A 305 -1.08 10.15 -0.62
C TRP A 305 -2.49 9.58 -0.45
N PRO A 306 -3.46 9.93 -1.31
CA PRO A 306 -4.83 9.46 -1.16
C PRO A 306 -4.96 7.94 -1.10
N PHE A 307 -4.19 7.20 -1.93
CA PHE A 307 -4.24 5.73 -1.89
C PHE A 307 -3.72 5.18 -0.56
N VAL A 308 -2.66 5.74 0.01
CA VAL A 308 -2.10 5.33 1.32
C VAL A 308 -3.11 5.65 2.43
N CYS A 309 -3.77 6.81 2.35
CA CYS A 309 -4.83 7.19 3.27
C CYS A 309 -6.03 6.24 3.18
N GLY A 310 -6.35 5.72 1.98
CA GLY A 310 -7.36 4.67 1.80
C GLY A 310 -7.02 3.40 2.58
N PHE A 311 -5.77 2.94 2.54
CA PHE A 311 -5.30 1.83 3.37
C PHE A 311 -5.39 2.15 4.87
N TYR A 312 -5.07 3.37 5.27
CA TYR A 312 -5.18 3.77 6.69
C TYR A 312 -6.63 3.78 7.18
N VAL A 313 -7.59 4.26 6.38
CA VAL A 313 -9.03 4.18 6.70
C VAL A 313 -9.44 2.72 6.90
N ALA A 314 -9.07 1.83 5.99
CA ALA A 314 -9.34 0.39 6.11
C ALA A 314 -8.64 -0.22 7.34
N ALA A 315 -7.41 0.20 7.66
CA ALA A 315 -6.70 -0.24 8.87
C ALA A 315 -7.40 0.22 10.16
N CYS A 316 -7.99 1.42 10.18
CA CYS A 316 -8.83 1.87 11.29
C CYS A 316 -10.07 0.98 11.49
N VAL A 317 -10.70 0.53 10.39
CA VAL A 317 -11.81 -0.46 10.45
C VAL A 317 -11.31 -1.78 11.04
N ALA A 318 -10.19 -2.30 10.53
CA ALA A 318 -9.61 -3.56 11.02
C ALA A 318 -9.21 -3.51 12.51
N ALA A 319 -8.76 -2.35 12.99
CA ALA A 319 -8.44 -2.11 14.40
C ALA A 319 -9.68 -1.86 15.30
N GLY A 320 -10.89 -1.95 14.75
CA GLY A 320 -12.15 -1.70 15.49
C GLY A 320 -12.40 -0.23 15.86
N ARG A 321 -11.75 0.72 15.14
CA ARG A 321 -11.86 2.17 15.41
C ARG A 321 -12.84 2.84 14.43
N MET A 322 -14.08 2.35 14.38
CA MET A 322 -15.09 2.76 13.39
C MET A 322 -15.38 4.27 13.37
N GLY A 323 -15.49 4.93 14.54
CA GLY A 323 -15.71 6.38 14.59
C GLY A 323 -14.56 7.16 13.94
N LEU A 324 -13.31 6.69 14.16
CA LEU A 324 -12.14 7.26 13.50
C LEU A 324 -12.13 6.98 11.99
N ALA A 325 -12.42 5.74 11.58
CA ALA A 325 -12.49 5.36 10.17
C ALA A 325 -13.46 6.26 9.37
N ARG A 326 -14.66 6.52 9.92
CA ARG A 326 -15.64 7.45 9.33
C ARG A 326 -15.09 8.86 9.20
N ARG A 327 -14.48 9.40 10.27
CA ARG A 327 -13.86 10.74 10.24
C ARG A 327 -12.76 10.84 9.18
N LYS A 328 -11.89 9.82 9.09
CA LYS A 328 -10.80 9.80 8.11
C LYS A 328 -11.31 9.60 6.69
N LEU A 329 -12.38 8.85 6.49
CA LEU A 329 -13.03 8.76 5.18
C LEU A 329 -13.59 10.12 4.74
N LEU A 330 -14.23 10.88 5.64
CA LEU A 330 -14.71 12.23 5.34
C LEU A 330 -13.56 13.17 5.00
N ALA A 331 -12.45 13.11 5.73
CA ALA A 331 -11.25 13.88 5.40
C ALA A 331 -10.67 13.48 4.03
N LEU A 332 -10.69 12.19 3.70
CA LEU A 332 -10.26 11.69 2.39
C LEU A 332 -11.20 12.15 1.26
N THR A 333 -12.52 12.17 1.51
CA THR A 333 -13.54 12.73 0.62
C THR A 333 -13.22 14.18 0.22
N GLU A 334 -12.84 15.02 1.19
CA GLU A 334 -12.41 16.39 0.88
C GLU A 334 -11.05 16.46 0.16
N LEU A 335 -10.13 15.55 0.50
CA LEU A 335 -8.77 15.52 -0.06
C LEU A 335 -8.75 15.18 -1.56
N VAL A 336 -9.68 14.37 -2.06
CA VAL A 336 -9.71 13.93 -3.47
C VAL A 336 -10.41 14.90 -4.41
N LYS A 337 -11.04 15.96 -3.89
CA LYS A 337 -11.77 16.96 -4.69
C LYS A 337 -10.87 17.95 -5.44
N PRO A 338 -9.83 18.57 -4.81
CA PRO A 338 -8.97 19.50 -5.52
C PRO A 338 -8.27 18.85 -6.71
N TRP A 339 -8.05 19.61 -7.78
CA TRP A 339 -7.34 19.19 -8.98
C TRP A 339 -6.06 20.00 -9.19
N HIS A 340 -5.12 19.45 -9.93
CA HIS A 340 -3.82 20.06 -10.21
C HIS A 340 -3.64 20.36 -11.70
N GLU A 341 -3.96 19.41 -12.60
CA GLU A 341 -3.65 19.50 -14.02
C GLU A 341 -4.85 19.66 -14.95
N ASN A 342 -6.06 19.46 -14.45
CA ASN A 342 -7.28 19.54 -15.25
C ASN A 342 -8.39 20.28 -14.48
N GLU A 343 -9.41 20.74 -15.18
CA GLU A 343 -10.56 21.46 -14.60
C GLU A 343 -11.68 20.51 -14.15
N ALA A 344 -11.40 19.20 -14.02
CA ALA A 344 -12.37 18.25 -13.53
C ALA A 344 -12.70 18.52 -12.06
N LYS A 345 -13.95 18.29 -11.67
CA LYS A 345 -14.43 18.59 -10.31
C LYS A 345 -13.76 17.78 -9.21
N TRP A 346 -13.25 16.57 -9.51
CA TRP A 346 -12.51 15.70 -8.60
C TRP A 346 -11.14 15.40 -9.19
N GLY A 347 -10.08 15.66 -8.41
CA GLY A 347 -8.69 15.46 -8.84
C GLY A 347 -8.22 14.02 -8.70
N PHE A 348 -8.56 13.35 -7.60
CA PHE A 348 -7.95 12.06 -7.26
C PHE A 348 -6.44 12.07 -7.50
N ASN A 349 -5.79 13.09 -6.91
CA ASN A 349 -4.39 13.42 -7.14
C ASN A 349 -3.46 12.28 -6.74
N GLU A 350 -2.24 12.35 -7.23
CA GLU A 350 -1.16 11.45 -6.84
C GLU A 350 -0.79 11.66 -5.36
N TRP A 351 -0.48 12.89 -4.97
CA TRP A 351 -0.14 13.26 -3.60
C TRP A 351 -0.53 14.70 -3.28
N ILE A 352 -0.48 15.06 -2.02
CA ILE A 352 -0.84 16.38 -1.48
C ILE A 352 0.32 16.87 -0.60
N LYS A 353 0.70 18.13 -0.71
CA LYS A 353 1.70 18.74 0.19
C LYS A 353 1.18 18.76 1.63
N ALA A 354 1.93 18.16 2.54
CA ALA A 354 1.48 18.01 3.93
C ALA A 354 1.21 19.34 4.61
N GLN A 355 2.09 20.33 4.45
CA GLN A 355 2.02 21.63 5.14
C GLN A 355 0.94 22.56 4.59
N THR A 356 0.50 22.40 3.34
CA THR A 356 -0.41 23.36 2.68
C THR A 356 -1.73 22.76 2.23
N GLY A 357 -1.82 21.44 2.12
CA GLY A 357 -2.98 20.76 1.54
C GLY A 357 -3.10 20.92 0.00
N GLN A 358 -2.09 21.48 -0.66
CA GLN A 358 -2.09 21.67 -2.11
C GLN A 358 -1.82 20.36 -2.84
N PRO A 359 -2.58 20.03 -3.91
CA PRO A 359 -2.35 18.85 -4.73
C PRO A 359 -1.03 18.94 -5.50
N GLY A 360 -0.41 17.78 -5.73
CA GLY A 360 0.79 17.59 -6.50
C GLY A 360 0.73 16.28 -7.31
N GLY A 361 1.68 16.09 -8.21
CA GLY A 361 1.70 14.94 -9.13
C GLY A 361 0.61 15.03 -10.19
N ARG A 362 0.09 13.87 -10.61
CA ARG A 362 -0.90 13.75 -11.68
C ARG A 362 -2.32 13.54 -11.13
N ASP A 363 -3.30 14.09 -11.83
CA ASP A 363 -4.73 13.92 -11.52
C ASP A 363 -5.26 12.58 -12.09
N TRP A 364 -6.39 12.16 -11.54
CA TRP A 364 -7.09 10.93 -11.93
C TRP A 364 -6.25 9.68 -11.82
N GLN A 365 -5.54 9.60 -10.71
CA GLN A 365 -4.76 8.41 -10.37
C GLN A 365 -5.67 7.21 -10.10
N THR A 366 -5.39 6.11 -10.80
CA THR A 366 -6.18 4.87 -10.69
C THR A 366 -6.15 4.33 -9.26
N TRP A 367 -4.98 4.25 -8.63
CA TRP A 367 -4.90 3.78 -7.24
C TRP A 367 -5.56 4.73 -6.22
N SER A 368 -5.54 6.06 -6.44
CA SER A 368 -6.21 7.00 -5.54
C SER A 368 -7.73 6.82 -5.57
N ALA A 369 -8.31 6.69 -6.78
CA ALA A 369 -9.74 6.44 -6.95
C ALA A 369 -10.15 5.04 -6.45
N ALA A 370 -9.35 4.01 -6.75
CA ALA A 370 -9.60 2.63 -6.33
C ALA A 370 -9.57 2.48 -4.80
N MET A 371 -8.56 3.07 -4.14
CA MET A 371 -8.42 2.97 -2.70
C MET A 371 -9.41 3.84 -1.94
N TYR A 372 -9.91 4.94 -2.54
CA TYR A 372 -11.06 5.67 -2.01
C TYR A 372 -12.31 4.79 -1.97
N LEU A 373 -12.64 4.11 -3.09
CA LEU A 373 -13.78 3.19 -3.16
C LEU A 373 -13.64 2.03 -2.17
N TYR A 374 -12.46 1.42 -2.09
CA TYR A 374 -12.20 0.35 -1.14
C TYR A 374 -12.37 0.81 0.31
N ALA A 375 -11.84 1.98 0.67
CA ALA A 375 -11.99 2.57 2.00
C ALA A 375 -13.46 2.86 2.35
N ALA A 376 -14.21 3.42 1.41
CA ALA A 376 -15.65 3.68 1.59
C ALA A 376 -16.43 2.39 1.81
N GLU A 377 -16.13 1.35 1.04
CA GLU A 377 -16.73 0.02 1.19
C GLU A 377 -16.40 -0.62 2.55
N CYS A 378 -15.13 -0.51 2.99
CA CYS A 378 -14.74 -0.99 4.32
C CYS A 378 -15.52 -0.31 5.44
N VAL A 379 -15.70 1.00 5.36
CA VAL A 379 -16.48 1.76 6.37
C VAL A 379 -17.95 1.42 6.31
N GLN A 380 -18.53 1.30 5.12
CA GLN A 380 -19.95 0.96 4.92
C GLN A 380 -20.26 -0.45 5.42
N GLN A 381 -19.44 -1.43 5.09
CA GLN A 381 -19.62 -2.83 5.51
C GLN A 381 -19.10 -3.12 6.93
N GLN A 382 -18.41 -2.19 7.56
CA GLN A 382 -17.74 -2.36 8.86
C GLN A 382 -16.79 -3.58 8.90
N ARG A 383 -16.20 -3.91 7.76
CA ARG A 383 -15.25 -5.01 7.58
C ARG A 383 -14.25 -4.65 6.48
N THR A 384 -13.17 -5.41 6.38
CA THR A 384 -12.14 -5.22 5.36
C THR A 384 -12.15 -6.41 4.40
N PRO A 385 -12.90 -6.34 3.29
CA PRO A 385 -12.94 -7.42 2.30
C PRO A 385 -11.53 -7.84 1.89
N PHE A 386 -11.33 -9.12 1.60
CA PHE A 386 -10.04 -9.75 1.28
C PHE A 386 -9.08 -9.83 2.48
N PHE A 387 -8.79 -8.74 3.17
CA PHE A 387 -7.90 -8.75 4.34
C PHE A 387 -8.49 -9.47 5.56
N GLY A 388 -9.82 -9.51 5.70
CA GLY A 388 -10.48 -10.29 6.76
C GLY A 388 -10.11 -11.76 6.71
N GLU A 389 -9.90 -12.29 5.51
CA GLU A 389 -9.54 -13.68 5.28
C GLU A 389 -8.06 -13.96 5.52
N ILE A 390 -7.20 -13.02 5.15
CA ILE A 390 -5.77 -13.09 5.48
C ILE A 390 -5.62 -13.16 7.00
N ARG A 391 -6.34 -12.31 7.75
CA ARG A 391 -6.33 -12.39 9.23
C ARG A 391 -6.88 -13.70 9.77
N ALA A 392 -7.97 -14.22 9.19
CA ALA A 392 -8.54 -15.50 9.62
C ALA A 392 -7.63 -16.70 9.33
N GLY A 393 -6.84 -16.65 8.24
CA GLY A 393 -5.84 -17.66 7.90
C GLY A 393 -4.53 -17.52 8.67
N THR A 394 -4.41 -16.51 9.54
CA THR A 394 -3.21 -16.29 10.35
C THR A 394 -3.09 -17.37 11.44
N PRO A 395 -1.98 -18.12 11.54
CA PRO A 395 -1.79 -19.08 12.63
C PRO A 395 -1.94 -18.40 14.01
N GLY A 396 -2.82 -18.92 14.86
CA GLY A 396 -3.08 -18.38 16.21
C GLY A 396 -4.13 -17.26 16.29
N ALA A 397 -4.91 -17.02 15.23
CA ALA A 397 -6.00 -16.02 15.24
C ALA A 397 -7.34 -16.55 15.78
N ALA A 398 -7.38 -17.83 16.17
CA ALA A 398 -8.56 -18.48 16.78
C ALA A 398 -8.34 -18.63 18.29
N GLU A 399 -8.51 -17.52 19.06
CA GLU A 399 -8.85 -17.54 20.48
C GLU A 399 -9.58 -16.23 20.85
#